data_452900a86c8d5f034cd8563f4363adaa
#
_entry.id   452900a86c8d5f034cd8563f4363adaa
#
_cell.length_a   1.000
_cell.length_b   1.000
_cell.length_c   1.000
_cell.angle_alpha   90.00
_cell.angle_beta   90.00
_cell.angle_gamma   90.00
#
_symmetry.space_group_name_H-M   'P 1'
#
loop_
_entity.id
_entity.type
_entity.pdbx_description
1 polymer ?
#
loop_
_entity_poly.entity_id
_entity_poly.type
_entity_poly.pdbx_seq_one_letter_code
_entity_poly.pdbx_strand_id
1 'polypeptide(L)'
;MIAPPTYVGSNKRDQMLKASKEIGRDLEYAIVSNKVKAPFDETTAGRFGGIPYFLDNFSEVTVDAQGVVTLANHRFVTGDKVIVRGKGTNALDAKYKANTQYFVKPIDKDTFTLHATAEDSAATPGTPIKPSTAVTAGKMELTYCNAIDAKALNPAGEFTMESLNDAMQAVWGRGGDVDIAVMSGKNKRKASTFTANSQRNVAMEAKKLTQVIDVLETDFGVIELVAHRLYADDVVDLLELQYWKLGYLIPFHNEDLERKGTYKESVITGTATLECTAPIANARLYGISK
;
A
#
# COMPACT_ATOMS: atom_id res chain seq x y z
N MET A 1 -1.42 52.67 -31.50
CA MET A 1 -0.11 52.20 -31.03
C MET A 1 -0.35 50.88 -30.32
N ILE A 2 -0.08 49.74 -31.01
CA ILE A 2 -0.28 48.38 -30.46
C ILE A 2 0.95 48.11 -29.62
N ALA A 3 0.79 47.92 -28.32
CA ALA A 3 1.89 47.53 -27.46
C ALA A 3 2.50 46.20 -27.95
N PRO A 4 3.82 46.08 -28.05
CA PRO A 4 4.45 44.83 -28.48
C PRO A 4 4.10 43.72 -27.47
N PRO A 5 3.86 42.49 -27.91
CA PRO A 5 3.60 41.41 -27.00
C PRO A 5 4.88 41.08 -26.20
N THR A 6 4.95 41.55 -25.02
CA THR A 6 6.04 41.34 -24.04
C THR A 6 6.12 39.89 -23.56
N TYR A 7 5.33 38.98 -24.14
CA TYR A 7 5.06 37.65 -23.62
C TYR A 7 5.71 36.47 -24.39
N VAL A 8 6.39 36.71 -25.51
CA VAL A 8 6.84 35.59 -26.36
C VAL A 8 7.97 34.76 -25.72
N GLY A 9 8.80 35.36 -24.91
CA GLY A 9 9.87 34.64 -24.19
C GLY A 9 9.44 34.02 -22.86
N SER A 10 8.48 34.63 -22.18
CA SER A 10 7.90 34.14 -20.90
C SER A 10 6.98 32.94 -21.13
N ASN A 11 6.26 32.89 -22.24
CA ASN A 11 5.24 31.88 -22.51
C ASN A 11 5.82 30.44 -22.60
N LYS A 12 6.97 30.24 -23.26
CA LYS A 12 7.62 28.89 -23.31
C LYS A 12 8.07 28.48 -21.90
N ARG A 13 8.72 29.35 -21.17
CA ARG A 13 9.18 29.08 -19.81
C ARG A 13 8.03 28.79 -18.85
N ASP A 14 6.96 29.56 -18.93
CA ASP A 14 5.77 29.36 -18.11
C ASP A 14 5.05 28.03 -18.44
N GLN A 15 4.99 27.67 -19.72
CA GLN A 15 4.44 26.39 -20.17
C GLN A 15 5.30 25.21 -19.67
N MET A 16 6.62 25.31 -19.75
CA MET A 16 7.53 24.31 -19.22
C MET A 16 7.38 24.12 -17.71
N LEU A 17 7.24 25.22 -16.95
CA LEU A 17 7.01 25.16 -15.51
C LEU A 17 5.66 24.49 -15.16
N LYS A 18 4.63 24.76 -15.95
CA LYS A 18 3.32 24.09 -15.79
C LYS A 18 3.42 22.59 -16.09
N ALA A 19 4.01 22.23 -17.22
CA ALA A 19 4.22 20.84 -17.62
C ALA A 19 5.07 20.06 -16.59
N SER A 20 6.13 20.67 -16.06
CA SER A 20 6.95 20.07 -15.00
C SER A 20 6.14 19.80 -13.73
N LYS A 21 5.24 20.73 -13.34
CA LYS A 21 4.34 20.51 -12.19
C LYS A 21 3.29 19.43 -12.46
N GLU A 22 2.80 19.30 -13.68
CA GLU A 22 1.87 18.27 -14.10
C GLU A 22 2.53 16.90 -14.04
N ILE A 23 3.73 16.76 -14.60
CA ILE A 23 4.52 15.52 -14.51
C ILE A 23 4.78 15.12 -13.05
N GLY A 24 5.13 16.09 -12.19
CA GLY A 24 5.30 15.82 -10.76
C GLY A 24 4.04 15.26 -10.10
N ARG A 25 2.87 15.82 -10.44
CA ARG A 25 1.57 15.32 -9.94
C ARG A 25 1.20 13.95 -10.50
N ASP A 26 1.49 13.71 -11.77
CA ASP A 26 1.22 12.42 -12.42
C ASP A 26 2.11 11.33 -11.82
N LEU A 27 3.37 11.64 -11.52
CA LEU A 27 4.27 10.73 -10.82
C LEU A 27 3.77 10.44 -9.39
N GLU A 28 3.40 11.47 -8.66
CA GLU A 28 2.81 11.35 -7.31
C GLU A 28 1.53 10.51 -7.33
N TYR A 29 0.65 10.75 -8.31
CA TYR A 29 -0.56 9.95 -8.50
C TYR A 29 -0.24 8.49 -8.84
N ALA A 30 0.74 8.25 -9.70
CA ALA A 30 1.15 6.90 -10.06
C ALA A 30 1.72 6.12 -8.87
N ILE A 31 2.51 6.77 -8.00
CA ILE A 31 3.04 6.18 -6.77
C ILE A 31 1.90 5.74 -5.84
N VAL A 32 0.89 6.58 -5.67
CA VAL A 32 -0.18 6.37 -4.69
C VAL A 32 -1.28 5.43 -5.20
N SER A 33 -1.57 5.42 -6.53
CA SER A 33 -2.78 4.77 -7.06
C SER A 33 -2.54 3.52 -7.90
N ASN A 34 -1.33 3.32 -8.47
CA ASN A 34 -1.11 2.22 -9.39
C ASN A 34 -1.11 0.85 -8.68
N LYS A 35 -2.16 0.08 -8.93
CA LYS A 35 -2.30 -1.31 -8.44
C LYS A 35 -1.66 -2.35 -9.35
N VAL A 36 -1.44 -2.02 -10.62
CA VAL A 36 -0.98 -2.96 -11.64
C VAL A 36 0.27 -2.42 -12.32
N LYS A 37 1.29 -3.26 -12.41
CA LYS A 37 2.47 -3.02 -13.24
C LYS A 37 2.19 -3.53 -14.65
N ALA A 38 2.47 -2.73 -15.66
CA ALA A 38 2.42 -3.12 -17.06
C ALA A 38 3.77 -2.84 -17.74
N PRO A 39 4.34 -3.80 -18.48
CA PRO A 39 5.52 -3.52 -19.29
C PRO A 39 5.16 -2.56 -20.42
N PHE A 40 6.16 -1.88 -20.93
CA PHE A 40 6.01 -1.11 -22.17
C PHE A 40 5.86 -2.07 -23.36
N ASP A 41 4.86 -1.83 -24.18
CA ASP A 41 4.62 -2.53 -25.46
C ASP A 41 4.30 -1.49 -26.53
N GLU A 42 4.40 -1.86 -27.81
CA GLU A 42 4.14 -0.98 -28.97
C GLU A 42 2.76 -0.31 -28.93
N THR A 43 1.80 -0.97 -28.27
CA THR A 43 0.40 -0.51 -28.18
C THR A 43 0.03 0.07 -26.83
N THR A 44 0.83 -0.16 -25.79
CA THR A 44 0.50 0.18 -24.40
C THR A 44 1.65 0.89 -23.72
N ALA A 45 1.38 2.06 -23.16
CA ALA A 45 2.37 2.78 -22.36
C ALA A 45 2.74 1.98 -21.10
N GLY A 46 4.03 1.87 -20.82
CA GLY A 46 4.53 1.21 -19.62
C GLY A 46 4.01 1.89 -18.35
N ARG A 47 3.69 1.09 -17.33
CA ARG A 47 3.24 1.57 -16.03
C ARG A 47 4.01 0.87 -14.93
N PHE A 48 4.64 1.64 -14.05
CA PHE A 48 5.24 1.06 -12.85
C PHE A 48 4.19 0.79 -11.77
N GLY A 49 4.47 -0.16 -10.88
CA GLY A 49 3.64 -0.45 -9.72
C GLY A 49 3.84 0.61 -8.64
N GLY A 50 2.75 1.16 -8.11
CA GLY A 50 2.76 2.09 -6.99
C GLY A 50 2.74 1.37 -5.63
N ILE A 51 2.55 2.11 -4.54
CA ILE A 51 2.40 1.55 -3.19
C ILE A 51 1.34 0.44 -3.14
N PRO A 52 0.14 0.59 -3.75
CA PRO A 52 -0.85 -0.47 -3.76
C PRO A 52 -0.41 -1.75 -4.46
N TYR A 53 0.44 -1.66 -5.47
CA TYR A 53 0.98 -2.85 -6.15
C TYR A 53 1.80 -3.72 -5.21
N PHE A 54 2.56 -3.12 -4.30
CA PHE A 54 3.41 -3.85 -3.35
C PHE A 54 2.65 -4.32 -2.11
N LEU A 55 1.71 -3.51 -1.59
CA LEU A 55 1.02 -3.78 -0.32
C LEU A 55 -0.32 -4.52 -0.49
N ASP A 56 -1.01 -4.35 -1.61
CA ASP A 56 -2.27 -5.04 -1.94
C ASP A 56 -2.03 -6.19 -2.93
N ASN A 57 -0.94 -6.92 -2.74
CA ASN A 57 -0.55 -8.03 -3.60
C ASN A 57 -1.20 -9.32 -3.12
N PHE A 58 -2.48 -9.50 -3.44
CA PHE A 58 -3.21 -10.72 -3.17
C PHE A 58 -3.19 -11.64 -4.38
N SER A 59 -2.84 -12.90 -4.14
CA SER A 59 -2.88 -13.96 -5.12
C SER A 59 -4.09 -14.84 -4.90
N GLU A 60 -4.80 -15.16 -5.97
CA GLU A 60 -5.93 -16.08 -5.93
C GLU A 60 -5.46 -17.50 -5.68
N VAL A 61 -6.12 -18.17 -4.75
CA VAL A 61 -5.78 -19.54 -4.36
C VAL A 61 -7.03 -20.43 -4.36
N THR A 62 -6.79 -21.74 -4.54
CA THR A 62 -7.79 -22.77 -4.32
C THR A 62 -7.37 -23.64 -3.17
N VAL A 63 -8.34 -24.19 -2.42
CA VAL A 63 -8.05 -25.10 -1.30
C VAL A 63 -8.90 -26.33 -1.45
N ASP A 64 -8.28 -27.49 -1.41
CA ASP A 64 -8.99 -28.76 -1.43
C ASP A 64 -9.62 -29.11 -0.06
N ALA A 65 -10.42 -30.17 -0.03
CA ALA A 65 -11.06 -30.63 1.21
C ALA A 65 -10.06 -31.16 2.27
N GLN A 66 -8.83 -31.45 1.87
CA GLN A 66 -7.72 -31.89 2.72
C GLN A 66 -6.93 -30.71 3.32
N GLY A 67 -7.18 -29.49 2.84
CA GLY A 67 -6.49 -28.26 3.28
C GLY A 67 -5.23 -27.98 2.48
N VAL A 68 -5.05 -28.60 1.32
CA VAL A 68 -3.95 -28.29 0.39
C VAL A 68 -4.33 -27.06 -0.42
N VAL A 69 -3.51 -26.03 -0.33
CA VAL A 69 -3.65 -24.77 -1.07
C VAL A 69 -2.84 -24.85 -2.34
N THR A 70 -3.41 -24.44 -3.46
CA THR A 70 -2.73 -24.38 -4.75
C THR A 70 -2.49 -22.92 -5.16
N LEU A 71 -1.21 -22.60 -5.39
CA LEU A 71 -0.73 -21.32 -5.91
C LEU A 71 0.53 -21.54 -6.72
N ALA A 72 0.50 -21.30 -8.01
CA ALA A 72 1.62 -21.54 -8.92
C ALA A 72 2.87 -20.73 -8.53
N ASN A 73 4.03 -21.42 -8.46
CA ASN A 73 5.34 -20.82 -8.17
C ASN A 73 5.38 -19.96 -6.90
N HIS A 74 4.76 -20.39 -5.83
CA HIS A 74 4.59 -19.58 -4.62
C HIS A 74 5.90 -19.21 -3.89
N ARG A 75 6.96 -19.98 -4.02
CA ARG A 75 8.29 -19.76 -3.38
C ARG A 75 8.29 -19.63 -1.86
N PHE A 76 7.22 -20.04 -1.18
CA PHE A 76 7.16 -20.02 0.27
C PHE A 76 8.10 -21.05 0.89
N VAL A 77 8.58 -20.72 2.08
CA VAL A 77 9.38 -21.59 2.94
C VAL A 77 8.55 -21.97 4.17
N THR A 78 8.90 -23.10 4.81
CA THR A 78 8.22 -23.54 6.05
C THR A 78 8.33 -22.47 7.14
N GLY A 79 7.19 -22.06 7.69
CA GLY A 79 7.09 -21.01 8.71
C GLY A 79 6.80 -19.63 8.16
N ASP A 80 6.74 -19.42 6.84
CA ASP A 80 6.32 -18.16 6.27
C ASP A 80 4.91 -17.79 6.73
N LYS A 81 4.71 -16.50 7.01
CA LYS A 81 3.44 -15.97 7.49
C LYS A 81 2.64 -15.37 6.33
N VAL A 82 1.39 -15.77 6.22
CA VAL A 82 0.45 -15.30 5.20
C VAL A 82 -0.88 -14.90 5.81
N ILE A 83 -1.58 -14.00 5.13
CA ILE A 83 -2.93 -13.56 5.50
C ILE A 83 -3.88 -13.94 4.37
N VAL A 84 -5.08 -14.39 4.70
CA VAL A 84 -6.12 -14.77 3.73
C VAL A 84 -7.32 -13.83 3.82
N ARG A 85 -7.99 -13.61 2.67
CA ARG A 85 -9.27 -12.89 2.61
C ARG A 85 -10.20 -13.55 1.59
N GLY A 86 -11.50 -13.27 1.72
CA GLY A 86 -12.46 -13.58 0.67
C GLY A 86 -12.30 -12.65 -0.53
N LYS A 87 -12.36 -13.18 -1.75
CA LYS A 87 -12.29 -12.37 -2.97
C LYS A 87 -13.59 -11.60 -3.21
N GLY A 88 -13.50 -10.28 -3.33
CA GLY A 88 -14.66 -9.42 -3.53
C GLY A 88 -15.65 -9.47 -2.36
N THR A 89 -16.89 -9.89 -2.62
CA THR A 89 -17.95 -10.03 -1.61
C THR A 89 -18.06 -11.45 -1.04
N ASN A 90 -17.18 -12.38 -1.45
CA ASN A 90 -17.21 -13.74 -0.95
C ASN A 90 -16.75 -13.80 0.51
N ALA A 91 -17.51 -14.44 1.37
CA ALA A 91 -17.09 -14.71 2.73
C ALA A 91 -16.01 -15.80 2.74
N LEU A 92 -15.06 -15.68 3.67
CA LEU A 92 -14.14 -16.76 3.97
C LEU A 92 -14.88 -17.98 4.52
N ASP A 93 -14.34 -19.17 4.28
CA ASP A 93 -14.78 -20.38 5.00
C ASP A 93 -14.60 -20.17 6.51
N ALA A 94 -15.52 -20.73 7.31
CA ALA A 94 -15.54 -20.55 8.77
C ALA A 94 -14.25 -20.97 9.50
N LYS A 95 -13.40 -21.77 8.86
CA LYS A 95 -12.09 -22.18 9.39
C LYS A 95 -10.99 -21.15 9.19
N TYR A 96 -11.16 -20.22 8.25
CA TYR A 96 -10.23 -19.15 7.99
C TYR A 96 -10.78 -17.83 8.51
N LYS A 97 -9.97 -17.09 9.24
CA LYS A 97 -10.33 -15.77 9.77
C LYS A 97 -9.54 -14.68 9.06
N ALA A 98 -10.20 -13.61 8.71
CA ALA A 98 -9.54 -12.40 8.22
C ALA A 98 -8.58 -11.84 9.30
N ASN A 99 -7.56 -11.11 8.87
CA ASN A 99 -6.53 -10.49 9.73
C ASN A 99 -5.71 -11.47 10.58
N THR A 100 -5.92 -12.77 10.41
CA THR A 100 -5.17 -13.80 11.13
C THR A 100 -3.99 -14.25 10.30
N GLN A 101 -2.82 -14.32 10.92
CA GLN A 101 -1.63 -14.86 10.30
C GLN A 101 -1.66 -16.38 10.35
N TYR A 102 -1.45 -17.01 9.21
CA TYR A 102 -1.29 -18.45 9.07
C TYR A 102 0.13 -18.78 8.67
N PHE A 103 0.60 -19.93 9.06
CA PHE A 103 1.95 -20.42 8.77
C PHE A 103 1.91 -21.40 7.61
N VAL A 104 2.82 -21.23 6.68
CA VAL A 104 2.91 -22.04 5.47
C VAL A 104 3.81 -23.25 5.72
N LYS A 105 3.39 -24.42 5.23
CA LYS A 105 4.24 -25.58 5.04
C LYS A 105 4.17 -26.00 3.58
N PRO A 106 5.21 -25.77 2.78
CA PRO A 106 5.24 -26.16 1.37
C PRO A 106 5.25 -27.68 1.24
N ILE A 107 4.52 -28.19 0.27
CA ILE A 107 4.53 -29.57 -0.17
C ILE A 107 5.35 -29.68 -1.45
N ASP A 108 4.98 -28.87 -2.43
CA ASP A 108 5.62 -28.74 -3.73
C ASP A 108 5.82 -27.27 -4.11
N LYS A 109 6.37 -27.03 -5.28
CA LYS A 109 6.55 -25.72 -5.88
C LYS A 109 5.22 -24.93 -6.03
N ASP A 110 4.11 -25.63 -6.23
CA ASP A 110 2.80 -25.05 -6.53
C ASP A 110 1.75 -25.33 -5.45
N THR A 111 2.10 -26.15 -4.42
CA THR A 111 1.16 -26.56 -3.37
C THR A 111 1.77 -26.46 -1.97
N PHE A 112 0.94 -26.06 -1.02
CA PHE A 112 1.33 -25.95 0.39
C PHE A 112 0.11 -26.12 1.31
N THR A 113 0.35 -26.22 2.61
CA THR A 113 -0.71 -26.25 3.63
C THR A 113 -0.59 -25.05 4.55
N LEU A 114 -1.73 -24.63 5.12
CA LEU A 114 -1.83 -23.56 6.11
C LEU A 114 -2.02 -24.14 7.51
N HIS A 115 -1.28 -23.59 8.46
CA HIS A 115 -1.26 -24.00 9.85
C HIS A 115 -1.53 -22.83 10.78
N ALA A 116 -2.10 -23.09 11.96
CA ALA A 116 -2.43 -22.05 12.93
C ALA A 116 -1.20 -21.56 13.71
N THR A 117 -0.18 -22.40 13.88
CA THR A 117 1.04 -22.07 14.62
C THR A 117 2.30 -22.41 13.82
N ALA A 118 3.40 -21.75 14.13
CA ALA A 118 4.69 -22.03 13.50
C ALA A 118 5.19 -23.45 13.82
N GLU A 119 4.99 -23.89 15.06
CA GLU A 119 5.39 -25.22 15.52
C GLU A 119 4.65 -26.31 14.75
N ASP A 120 3.33 -26.12 14.50
CA ASP A 120 2.53 -27.09 13.75
C ASP A 120 2.91 -27.11 12.26
N SER A 121 3.33 -25.98 11.68
CA SER A 121 3.86 -25.96 10.31
C SER A 121 5.21 -26.70 10.18
N ALA A 122 6.02 -26.70 11.23
CA ALA A 122 7.30 -27.41 11.27
C ALA A 122 7.15 -28.89 11.64
N ALA A 123 6.03 -29.28 12.27
CA ALA A 123 5.78 -30.64 12.72
C ALA A 123 5.64 -31.66 11.55
N THR A 124 6.00 -32.90 11.81
CA THR A 124 5.82 -33.98 10.84
C THR A 124 5.24 -35.21 11.55
N PRO A 125 3.93 -35.53 11.34
CA PRO A 125 2.95 -34.77 10.56
C PRO A 125 2.48 -33.52 11.30
N GLY A 126 2.19 -32.44 10.54
CA GLY A 126 1.48 -31.28 11.04
C GLY A 126 -0.04 -31.41 10.83
N THR A 127 -0.82 -30.56 11.49
CA THR A 127 -2.29 -30.50 11.36
C THR A 127 -2.71 -29.33 10.49
N PRO A 128 -2.88 -29.50 9.17
CA PRO A 128 -3.30 -28.42 8.30
C PRO A 128 -4.74 -27.98 8.60
N ILE A 129 -5.02 -26.71 8.41
CA ILE A 129 -6.38 -26.17 8.51
C ILE A 129 -7.16 -26.67 7.30
N LYS A 130 -8.21 -27.46 7.57
CA LYS A 130 -9.08 -28.00 6.53
C LYS A 130 -10.33 -27.14 6.44
N PRO A 131 -10.67 -26.64 5.23
CA PRO A 131 -11.93 -25.90 5.05
C PRO A 131 -13.13 -26.82 5.26
N SER A 132 -14.28 -26.24 5.58
CA SER A 132 -15.53 -27.00 5.71
C SER A 132 -15.98 -27.58 4.36
N THR A 133 -15.68 -26.86 3.28
CA THR A 133 -15.88 -27.30 1.89
C THR A 133 -14.69 -26.80 1.06
N ALA A 134 -14.35 -27.55 0.00
CA ALA A 134 -13.27 -27.14 -0.91
C ALA A 134 -13.51 -25.72 -1.44
N VAL A 135 -12.47 -24.89 -1.39
CA VAL A 135 -12.51 -23.51 -1.85
C VAL A 135 -12.12 -23.46 -3.32
N THR A 136 -13.09 -23.19 -4.18
CA THR A 136 -12.90 -23.08 -5.62
C THR A 136 -12.27 -21.76 -6.01
N ALA A 137 -11.70 -21.70 -7.22
CA ALA A 137 -11.17 -20.47 -7.80
C ALA A 137 -12.15 -19.29 -7.71
N GLY A 138 -11.62 -18.10 -7.48
CA GLY A 138 -12.40 -16.88 -7.36
C GLY A 138 -13.02 -16.61 -5.99
N LYS A 139 -12.80 -17.47 -4.98
CA LYS A 139 -13.40 -17.29 -3.65
C LYS A 139 -12.45 -16.81 -2.58
N MET A 140 -11.18 -17.19 -2.64
CA MET A 140 -10.18 -16.85 -1.63
C MET A 140 -8.92 -16.28 -2.26
N GLU A 141 -8.34 -15.30 -1.60
CA GLU A 141 -7.07 -14.69 -1.96
C GLU A 141 -6.13 -14.72 -0.76
N LEU A 142 -4.84 -14.78 -1.04
CA LEU A 142 -3.77 -14.88 -0.05
C LEU A 142 -2.69 -13.83 -0.33
N THR A 143 -2.17 -13.22 0.73
CA THR A 143 -1.01 -12.32 0.65
C THR A 143 0.02 -12.62 1.72
N TYR A 144 1.28 -12.36 1.41
CA TYR A 144 2.37 -12.36 2.38
C TYR A 144 2.59 -10.99 3.03
N CYS A 145 1.92 -9.93 2.52
CA CYS A 145 1.99 -8.59 3.09
C CYS A 145 1.10 -8.44 4.34
N ASN A 146 1.34 -7.39 5.12
CA ASN A 146 0.50 -7.06 6.27
C ASN A 146 -0.73 -6.26 5.80
N ALA A 147 -1.74 -6.96 5.29
CA ALA A 147 -2.99 -6.36 4.87
C ALA A 147 -4.07 -6.63 5.92
N ILE A 148 -4.55 -5.57 6.57
CA ILE A 148 -5.50 -5.63 7.67
C ILE A 148 -6.85 -5.09 7.19
N ASP A 149 -7.91 -5.89 7.36
CA ASP A 149 -9.27 -5.47 7.03
C ASP A 149 -9.93 -4.77 8.23
N ALA A 150 -10.19 -3.47 8.11
CA ALA A 150 -10.85 -2.69 9.14
C ALA A 150 -12.26 -3.23 9.49
N LYS A 151 -12.98 -3.79 8.51
CA LYS A 151 -14.31 -4.37 8.73
C LYS A 151 -14.28 -5.68 9.49
N ALA A 152 -13.19 -6.42 9.42
CA ALA A 152 -13.04 -7.65 10.21
C ALA A 152 -12.73 -7.33 11.68
N LEU A 153 -12.11 -6.19 11.98
CA LEU A 153 -11.88 -5.69 13.34
C LEU A 153 -13.13 -5.03 13.92
N ASN A 154 -13.76 -4.17 13.11
CA ASN A 154 -14.99 -3.47 13.47
C ASN A 154 -15.98 -3.58 12.30
N PRO A 155 -17.17 -4.21 12.48
CA PRO A 155 -18.17 -4.36 11.40
C PRO A 155 -18.59 -3.03 10.75
N ALA A 156 -18.51 -1.91 11.47
CA ALA A 156 -18.73 -0.58 10.91
C ALA A 156 -17.61 -0.14 9.96
N GLY A 157 -16.46 -0.81 9.97
CA GLY A 157 -15.28 -0.44 9.16
C GLY A 157 -14.69 0.91 9.56
N GLU A 158 -14.85 1.31 10.81
CA GLU A 158 -14.33 2.60 11.26
C GLU A 158 -12.83 2.55 11.50
N PHE A 159 -12.13 3.61 11.07
CA PHE A 159 -10.74 3.80 11.41
C PHE A 159 -10.63 4.17 12.89
N THR A 160 -10.00 3.33 13.70
CA THR A 160 -9.83 3.49 15.14
C THR A 160 -8.36 3.39 15.53
N MET A 161 -8.03 3.85 16.74
CA MET A 161 -6.69 3.69 17.31
C MET A 161 -6.31 2.20 17.43
N GLU A 162 -7.28 1.35 17.77
CA GLU A 162 -7.09 -0.10 17.87
C GLU A 162 -6.70 -0.71 16.54
N SER A 163 -7.42 -0.36 15.43
CA SER A 163 -7.08 -0.85 14.10
C SER A 163 -5.69 -0.41 13.62
N LEU A 164 -5.25 0.78 14.04
CA LEU A 164 -3.90 1.27 13.77
C LEU A 164 -2.85 0.47 14.54
N ASN A 165 -3.08 0.24 15.83
CA ASN A 165 -2.19 -0.55 16.67
C ASN A 165 -2.07 -2.01 16.22
N ASP A 166 -3.18 -2.63 15.78
CA ASP A 166 -3.16 -3.99 15.22
C ASP A 166 -2.30 -4.07 13.94
N ALA A 167 -2.40 -3.05 13.09
CA ALA A 167 -1.57 -2.97 11.90
C ALA A 167 -0.08 -2.80 12.24
N MET A 168 0.23 -1.95 13.23
CA MET A 168 1.61 -1.79 13.73
C MET A 168 2.14 -3.06 14.38
N GLN A 169 1.34 -3.73 15.19
CA GLN A 169 1.70 -5.01 15.80
C GLN A 169 2.01 -6.08 14.74
N ALA A 170 1.23 -6.12 13.66
CA ALA A 170 1.47 -7.06 12.57
C ALA A 170 2.82 -6.82 11.88
N VAL A 171 3.21 -5.56 11.68
CA VAL A 171 4.53 -5.19 11.15
C VAL A 171 5.64 -5.53 12.13
N TRP A 172 5.50 -5.11 13.38
CA TRP A 172 6.48 -5.36 14.44
C TRP A 172 6.73 -6.86 14.64
N GLY A 173 5.68 -7.67 14.60
CA GLY A 173 5.79 -9.14 14.68
C GLY A 173 6.55 -9.80 13.54
N ARG A 174 6.85 -9.05 12.46
CA ARG A 174 7.67 -9.46 11.32
C ARG A 174 9.02 -8.74 11.24
N GLY A 175 9.34 -7.92 12.25
CA GLY A 175 10.62 -7.23 12.37
C GLY A 175 10.71 -5.93 11.58
N GLY A 176 9.58 -5.35 11.16
CA GLY A 176 9.51 -4.01 10.57
C GLY A 176 9.33 -2.93 11.63
N ASP A 177 9.74 -1.72 11.33
CA ASP A 177 9.60 -0.52 12.14
C ASP A 177 8.99 0.61 11.31
N VAL A 178 7.77 0.99 11.61
CA VAL A 178 7.00 1.94 10.80
C VAL A 178 7.40 3.37 11.12
N ASP A 179 7.81 4.13 10.11
CA ASP A 179 8.17 5.54 10.23
C ASP A 179 6.95 6.46 10.04
N ILE A 180 6.13 6.17 9.01
CA ILE A 180 5.01 7.05 8.63
C ILE A 180 3.72 6.27 8.37
N ALA A 181 2.60 6.92 8.70
CA ALA A 181 1.27 6.50 8.29
C ALA A 181 0.70 7.51 7.27
N VAL A 182 0.51 7.07 6.03
CA VAL A 182 -0.03 7.89 4.95
C VAL A 182 -1.51 7.62 4.78
N MET A 183 -2.32 8.68 4.78
CA MET A 183 -3.77 8.58 4.75
C MET A 183 -4.43 9.75 4.05
N SER A 184 -5.75 9.63 3.77
CA SER A 184 -6.54 10.75 3.26
C SER A 184 -6.75 11.83 4.34
N GLY A 185 -7.10 13.03 3.90
CA GLY A 185 -7.43 14.13 4.82
C GLY A 185 -8.59 13.81 5.77
N LYS A 186 -9.54 12.96 5.35
CA LYS A 186 -10.65 12.48 6.18
C LYS A 186 -10.13 11.62 7.34
N ASN A 187 -9.30 10.62 7.02
CA ASN A 187 -8.73 9.72 8.01
C ASN A 187 -7.76 10.46 8.95
N LYS A 188 -6.99 11.44 8.46
CA LYS A 188 -6.13 12.30 9.29
C LYS A 188 -6.94 13.09 10.32
N ARG A 189 -8.09 13.65 9.93
CA ARG A 189 -8.98 14.32 10.88
C ARG A 189 -9.50 13.36 11.95
N LYS A 190 -9.83 12.13 11.57
CA LYS A 190 -10.27 11.09 12.51
C LYS A 190 -9.13 10.69 13.45
N ALA A 191 -7.92 10.47 12.92
CA ALA A 191 -6.72 10.21 13.72
C ALA A 191 -6.44 11.31 14.76
N SER A 192 -6.67 12.57 14.41
CA SER A 192 -6.54 13.70 15.35
C SER A 192 -7.52 13.65 16.54
N THR A 193 -8.55 12.82 16.47
CA THR A 193 -9.50 12.62 17.59
C THR A 193 -9.09 11.47 18.52
N PHE A 194 -8.15 10.61 18.16
CA PHE A 194 -7.76 9.43 18.96
C PHE A 194 -7.22 9.80 20.34
N THR A 195 -6.54 10.93 20.46
CA THR A 195 -5.97 11.42 21.70
C THR A 195 -6.91 12.32 22.52
N ALA A 196 -8.14 12.52 22.06
CA ALA A 196 -9.10 13.36 22.81
C ALA A 196 -9.41 12.81 24.21
N ASN A 197 -9.20 11.50 24.43
CA ASN A 197 -9.41 10.83 25.71
C ASN A 197 -8.14 10.59 26.54
N SER A 198 -6.94 10.89 26.00
CA SER A 198 -5.69 10.80 26.78
C SER A 198 -5.27 12.18 27.27
N GLN A 199 -4.80 12.25 28.52
CA GLN A 199 -4.34 13.52 29.09
C GLN A 199 -3.17 14.06 28.28
N ARG A 200 -3.43 15.14 27.57
CA ARG A 200 -2.46 15.84 26.76
C ARG A 200 -1.64 16.76 27.65
N ASN A 201 -0.46 16.34 28.04
CA ASN A 201 0.53 17.24 28.61
C ASN A 201 1.18 18.06 27.49
N VAL A 202 0.43 19.03 26.96
CA VAL A 202 1.03 20.04 26.08
C VAL A 202 1.52 21.17 26.96
N ALA A 203 2.82 21.42 26.94
CA ALA A 203 3.39 22.64 27.51
C ALA A 203 2.72 23.85 26.86
N MET A 204 1.88 24.54 27.62
CA MET A 204 1.12 25.72 27.19
C MET A 204 2.03 26.96 27.17
N GLU A 205 2.94 27.07 26.23
CA GLU A 205 3.71 28.30 26.03
C GLU A 205 3.08 29.30 25.06
N ALA A 206 1.98 28.95 24.36
CA ALA A 206 1.29 29.90 23.49
C ALA A 206 -0.21 29.68 23.54
N LYS A 207 -0.97 30.78 23.57
CA LYS A 207 -2.44 30.87 23.47
C LYS A 207 -3.01 30.35 22.13
N LYS A 208 -2.50 29.22 21.61
CA LYS A 208 -2.92 28.65 20.34
C LYS A 208 -3.54 27.26 20.58
N LEU A 209 -4.84 27.14 20.31
CA LEU A 209 -5.49 25.84 20.28
C LEU A 209 -4.94 25.05 19.08
N THR A 210 -4.15 24.00 19.35
CA THR A 210 -3.63 23.09 18.31
C THR A 210 -4.41 21.79 18.38
N GLN A 211 -5.23 21.51 17.36
CA GLN A 211 -6.00 20.27 17.23
C GLN A 211 -5.30 19.25 16.32
N VAL A 212 -4.11 19.58 15.81
CA VAL A 212 -3.39 18.73 14.86
C VAL A 212 -2.42 17.83 15.61
N ILE A 213 -2.47 16.54 15.30
CA ILE A 213 -1.50 15.54 15.75
C ILE A 213 -0.72 15.11 14.51
N ASP A 214 0.55 15.42 14.48
CA ASP A 214 1.45 15.01 13.39
C ASP A 214 2.26 13.78 13.77
N VAL A 215 2.53 13.58 15.06
CA VAL A 215 3.28 12.45 15.60
C VAL A 215 2.43 11.72 16.62
N LEU A 216 2.38 10.41 16.51
CA LEU A 216 1.68 9.52 17.42
C LEU A 216 2.69 8.54 18.03
N GLU A 217 2.76 8.51 19.35
CA GLU A 217 3.52 7.51 20.10
C GLU A 217 2.61 6.35 20.47
N THR A 218 3.02 5.16 20.11
CA THR A 218 2.32 3.91 20.36
C THR A 218 3.23 2.92 21.08
N ASP A 219 2.67 1.80 21.55
CA ASP A 219 3.45 0.73 22.20
C ASP A 219 4.50 0.09 21.28
N PHE A 220 4.36 0.25 19.96
CA PHE A 220 5.20 -0.35 18.94
C PHE A 220 6.16 0.64 18.25
N GLY A 221 6.17 1.90 18.68
CA GLY A 221 7.03 2.93 18.12
C GLY A 221 6.34 4.28 17.92
N VAL A 222 7.09 5.22 17.41
CA VAL A 222 6.65 6.59 17.12
C VAL A 222 6.42 6.72 15.62
N ILE A 223 5.22 7.08 15.21
CA ILE A 223 4.85 7.23 13.80
C ILE A 223 4.45 8.66 13.48
N GLU A 224 4.83 9.12 12.29
CA GLU A 224 4.38 10.39 11.74
C GLU A 224 3.08 10.18 10.93
N LEU A 225 2.05 10.98 11.20
CA LEU A 225 0.77 10.91 10.49
C LEU A 225 0.73 11.92 9.35
N VAL A 226 0.81 11.43 8.11
CA VAL A 226 0.86 12.27 6.90
C VAL A 226 -0.45 12.23 6.15
N ALA A 227 -1.05 13.41 5.90
CA ALA A 227 -2.22 13.53 5.05
C ALA A 227 -1.82 13.74 3.59
N HIS A 228 -2.33 12.91 2.69
CA HIS A 228 -2.08 13.02 1.26
C HIS A 228 -3.39 13.19 0.48
N ARG A 229 -3.46 14.22 -0.39
CA ARG A 229 -4.71 14.60 -1.09
C ARG A 229 -5.21 13.57 -2.10
N LEU A 230 -4.32 12.77 -2.65
CA LEU A 230 -4.64 11.76 -3.66
C LEU A 230 -4.88 10.37 -3.06
N TYR A 231 -4.80 10.25 -1.72
CA TYR A 231 -5.04 8.98 -1.03
C TYR A 231 -6.53 8.66 -0.97
N ALA A 232 -6.86 7.39 -1.20
CA ALA A 232 -8.23 6.90 -1.06
C ALA A 232 -8.69 6.95 0.40
N ASP A 233 -10.00 7.21 0.62
CA ASP A 233 -10.56 7.34 1.97
C ASP A 233 -10.72 5.99 2.69
N ASP A 234 -10.67 4.90 1.97
CA ASP A 234 -10.85 3.54 2.45
C ASP A 234 -9.57 2.81 2.83
N VAL A 235 -8.42 3.52 2.74
CA VAL A 235 -7.09 2.93 2.97
C VAL A 235 -6.22 3.84 3.85
N VAL A 236 -5.40 3.21 4.69
CA VAL A 236 -4.26 3.82 5.41
C VAL A 236 -3.05 2.91 5.23
N ASP A 237 -1.94 3.46 4.79
CA ASP A 237 -0.69 2.73 4.61
C ASP A 237 0.33 3.13 5.66
N LEU A 238 0.92 2.13 6.28
CA LEU A 238 1.99 2.22 7.26
C LEU A 238 3.29 1.84 6.55
N LEU A 239 4.21 2.78 6.44
CA LEU A 239 5.40 2.62 5.62
C LEU A 239 6.68 2.79 6.44
N GLU A 240 7.63 1.90 6.20
CA GLU A 240 9.01 2.02 6.63
C GLU A 240 9.84 2.56 5.46
N LEU A 241 10.20 3.85 5.53
CA LEU A 241 10.73 4.61 4.38
C LEU A 241 12.06 4.09 3.85
N GLN A 242 12.88 3.45 4.68
CA GLN A 242 14.18 2.93 4.27
C GLN A 242 14.09 1.89 3.14
N TYR A 243 12.95 1.20 3.01
CA TYR A 243 12.75 0.17 1.98
C TYR A 243 12.15 0.71 0.68
N TRP A 244 11.80 2.00 0.63
CA TRP A 244 11.20 2.61 -0.54
C TRP A 244 12.20 3.49 -1.28
N LYS A 245 12.34 3.27 -2.58
CA LYS A 245 13.22 4.04 -3.44
C LYS A 245 12.54 4.39 -4.74
N LEU A 246 12.70 5.64 -5.16
CA LEU A 246 12.30 6.09 -6.49
C LEU A 246 13.55 6.06 -7.38
N GLY A 247 13.58 5.13 -8.32
CA GLY A 247 14.66 4.98 -9.29
C GLY A 247 14.34 5.68 -10.60
N TYR A 248 15.33 6.33 -11.19
CA TYR A 248 15.24 6.93 -12.52
C TYR A 248 16.18 6.20 -13.46
N LEU A 249 15.63 5.59 -14.52
CA LEU A 249 16.43 5.08 -15.64
C LEU A 249 16.92 6.24 -16.49
N ILE A 250 15.99 7.14 -16.84
CA ILE A 250 16.26 8.39 -17.55
C ILE A 250 15.66 9.51 -16.70
N PRO A 251 16.47 10.42 -16.14
CA PRO A 251 15.93 11.58 -15.42
C PRO A 251 15.06 12.44 -16.33
N PHE A 252 14.07 13.10 -15.75
CA PHE A 252 13.22 14.01 -16.50
C PHE A 252 14.07 15.14 -17.09
N HIS A 253 14.07 15.27 -18.40
CA HIS A 253 14.78 16.30 -19.14
C HIS A 253 13.92 16.85 -20.26
N ASN A 254 14.25 18.04 -20.71
CA ASN A 254 13.55 18.70 -21.79
C ASN A 254 14.33 18.52 -23.10
N GLU A 255 13.68 18.04 -24.14
CA GLU A 255 14.19 17.96 -25.49
C GLU A 255 13.46 18.95 -26.40
N ASP A 256 14.22 19.81 -27.08
CA ASP A 256 13.67 20.68 -28.11
C ASP A 256 13.55 19.89 -29.43
N LEU A 257 12.34 19.77 -29.95
CA LEU A 257 12.09 19.12 -31.22
C LEU A 257 12.45 20.05 -32.40
N GLU A 258 12.62 19.47 -33.58
CA GLU A 258 12.89 20.22 -34.79
C GLU A 258 11.79 21.26 -35.08
N ARG A 259 12.22 22.42 -35.54
CA ARG A 259 11.33 23.53 -35.84
C ARG A 259 10.42 23.22 -37.01
N LYS A 260 9.14 23.15 -36.79
CA LYS A 260 8.10 23.01 -37.82
C LYS A 260 7.46 24.37 -38.13
N GLY A 261 7.96 25.09 -39.11
CA GLY A 261 7.40 26.40 -39.47
C GLY A 261 7.72 27.51 -38.47
N THR A 262 6.71 28.22 -37.95
CA THR A 262 6.84 29.38 -37.09
C THR A 262 6.84 29.05 -35.59
N TYR A 263 6.58 27.80 -35.21
CA TYR A 263 6.53 27.36 -33.79
C TYR A 263 7.66 26.38 -33.44
N LYS A 264 8.02 26.37 -32.17
CA LYS A 264 8.95 25.42 -31.58
C LYS A 264 8.20 24.53 -30.64
N GLU A 265 8.42 23.22 -30.78
CA GLU A 265 7.92 22.20 -29.86
C GLU A 265 9.06 21.74 -28.95
N SER A 266 8.71 21.38 -27.74
CA SER A 266 9.63 20.70 -26.82
C SER A 266 8.86 19.64 -26.06
N VAL A 267 9.53 18.54 -25.72
CA VAL A 267 8.99 17.40 -24.99
C VAL A 267 9.79 17.23 -23.72
N ILE A 268 9.10 16.96 -22.62
CA ILE A 268 9.73 16.54 -21.39
C ILE A 268 9.61 15.02 -21.31
N THR A 269 10.74 14.32 -21.33
CA THR A 269 10.80 12.86 -21.25
C THR A 269 11.53 12.42 -19.99
N GLY A 270 11.18 11.25 -19.49
CA GLY A 270 11.84 10.65 -18.34
C GLY A 270 11.23 9.27 -18.03
N THR A 271 12.02 8.40 -17.43
CA THR A 271 11.56 7.07 -17.01
C THR A 271 11.89 6.88 -15.53
N ALA A 272 10.84 6.71 -14.74
CA ALA A 272 10.94 6.48 -13.30
C ALA A 272 10.29 5.15 -12.92
N THR A 273 10.74 4.54 -11.83
CA THR A 273 10.14 3.36 -11.24
C THR A 273 10.18 3.44 -9.73
N LEU A 274 9.15 2.88 -9.07
CA LEU A 274 9.14 2.70 -7.62
C LEU A 274 9.68 1.31 -7.30
N GLU A 275 10.56 1.23 -6.32
CA GLU A 275 11.10 -0.01 -5.77
C GLU A 275 10.72 -0.11 -4.29
N CYS A 276 10.26 -1.28 -3.88
CA CYS A 276 10.10 -1.63 -2.47
C CYS A 276 10.91 -2.91 -2.21
N THR A 277 11.93 -2.80 -1.38
CA THR A 277 12.85 -3.91 -1.12
C THR A 277 12.25 -4.92 -0.14
N ALA A 278 11.45 -4.46 0.83
CA ALA A 278 10.81 -5.31 1.83
C ALA A 278 9.31 -4.92 2.03
N PRO A 279 8.40 -5.39 1.17
CA PRO A 279 6.96 -5.13 1.34
C PRO A 279 6.41 -5.61 2.68
N ILE A 280 7.01 -6.66 3.24
CA ILE A 280 6.60 -7.27 4.51
C ILE A 280 6.85 -6.38 5.74
N ALA A 281 7.76 -5.42 5.65
CA ALA A 281 8.04 -4.42 6.68
C ALA A 281 7.02 -3.27 6.72
N ASN A 282 6.04 -3.31 5.80
CA ASN A 282 5.00 -2.30 5.68
C ASN A 282 3.63 -2.93 5.94
N ALA A 283 2.61 -2.13 6.24
CA ALA A 283 1.24 -2.59 6.36
C ALA A 283 0.25 -1.72 5.60
N ARG A 284 -0.86 -2.33 5.22
CA ARG A 284 -2.02 -1.64 4.64
C ARG A 284 -3.26 -1.96 5.45
N LEU A 285 -3.90 -0.94 6.00
CA LEU A 285 -5.23 -1.03 6.56
C LEU A 285 -6.24 -0.66 5.45
N TYR A 286 -7.13 -1.59 5.08
CA TYR A 286 -8.12 -1.40 4.03
C TYR A 286 -9.55 -1.66 4.54
N GLY A 287 -10.55 -1.35 3.70
CA GLY A 287 -11.96 -1.56 4.06
C GLY A 287 -12.50 -0.52 5.03
N ILE A 288 -11.84 0.62 5.21
CA ILE A 288 -12.31 1.73 6.04
C ILE A 288 -13.59 2.30 5.43
N SER A 289 -14.62 2.50 6.25
CA SER A 289 -15.91 3.06 5.82
C SER A 289 -15.75 4.52 5.39
N LYS A 290 -16.34 4.87 4.26
CA LYS A 290 -16.31 6.21 3.68
C LYS A 290 -17.14 7.22 4.45
#